data_8421059f396eb1126d0fe4e6fa6120a5
#
_entry.id   8421059f396eb1126d0fe4e6fa6120a5
#
_cell.length_a   1.000
_cell.length_b   1.000
_cell.length_c   1.000
_cell.angle_alpha   90.00
_cell.angle_beta   90.00
_cell.angle_gamma   90.00
#
_symmetry.space_group_name_H-M   'P 1'
#
loop_
_entity.id
_entity.type
_entity.pdbx_description
1 polymer ?
#
loop_
_entity_poly.entity_id
_entity_poly.type
_entity_poly.pdbx_seq_one_letter_code
_entity_poly.pdbx_strand_id
1 'polypeptide(L)'
;MRGYKQLKIPVLDAAGNPAWPEMFPVKRIEEMRDSVGHRHFMAQMMLQAVPPERTRLDPGALQFYDAEFDAAHCRLAGARMTGLAAYWDPSTGRRKSDGSVCVLIYRDDGARRAYLHDVRYLVVDDGDAHPLSRQCDMVLDFMHQHDLRRIAIETNGIGNALPEIMRDVAARRGANVYIQKIINTRNKETRILDAIEPLLTTGRLFAHTRLQGSPLMAEMMGWSPLGATGHDDGIDAVAGALMMTPYVLRPPGAAIRPFAANTNFKI
;
A
#
# COMPACT_ATOMS: atom_id res chain seq x y z
N MET A 1 -47.89 6.33 -3.32
CA MET A 1 -46.73 6.82 -4.10
C MET A 1 -46.57 5.93 -5.33
N ARG A 2 -46.60 6.50 -6.54
CA ARG A 2 -46.33 5.74 -7.77
C ARG A 2 -44.83 5.46 -7.82
N GLY A 3 -44.43 4.19 -7.64
CA GLY A 3 -43.02 3.78 -7.69
C GLY A 3 -42.49 3.95 -9.12
N TYR A 4 -41.32 4.56 -9.26
CA TYR A 4 -40.61 4.61 -10.54
C TYR A 4 -40.17 3.19 -10.94
N LYS A 5 -40.33 2.85 -12.22
CA LYS A 5 -39.74 1.61 -12.77
C LYS A 5 -38.25 1.84 -12.90
N GLN A 6 -37.43 0.99 -12.26
CA GLN A 6 -35.97 1.01 -12.42
C GLN A 6 -35.58 0.12 -13.59
N LEU A 7 -34.76 0.63 -14.50
CA LEU A 7 -34.06 -0.13 -15.51
C LEU A 7 -32.60 -0.22 -15.08
N LYS A 8 -32.07 -1.43 -14.88
CA LYS A 8 -30.66 -1.70 -14.56
C LYS A 8 -30.02 -2.37 -15.75
N ILE A 9 -28.97 -1.75 -16.30
CA ILE A 9 -28.19 -2.29 -17.42
C ILE A 9 -26.75 -2.49 -16.92
N PRO A 10 -26.38 -3.69 -16.48
CA PRO A 10 -25.00 -3.98 -16.11
C PRO A 10 -24.12 -3.99 -17.36
N VAL A 11 -22.81 -3.77 -17.19
CA VAL A 11 -21.85 -3.73 -18.32
C VAL A 11 -21.70 -5.09 -19.03
N LEU A 12 -21.99 -6.18 -18.35
CA LEU A 12 -22.10 -7.55 -18.91
C LEU A 12 -23.49 -8.09 -18.64
N ASP A 13 -24.03 -8.81 -19.62
CA ASP A 13 -25.26 -9.58 -19.47
C ASP A 13 -25.04 -10.88 -18.67
N ALA A 14 -26.09 -11.67 -18.46
CA ALA A 14 -26.01 -12.94 -17.74
C ALA A 14 -25.14 -14.00 -18.45
N ALA A 15 -24.92 -13.88 -19.75
CA ALA A 15 -24.05 -14.76 -20.54
C ALA A 15 -22.60 -14.26 -20.61
N GLY A 16 -22.31 -13.11 -19.99
CA GLY A 16 -20.97 -12.52 -19.98
C GLY A 16 -20.65 -11.66 -21.20
N ASN A 17 -21.66 -11.33 -22.04
CA ASN A 17 -21.46 -10.45 -23.19
C ASN A 17 -21.57 -8.98 -22.77
N PRO A 18 -20.77 -8.08 -23.37
CA PRO A 18 -20.92 -6.65 -23.14
C PRO A 18 -22.31 -6.13 -23.54
N ALA A 19 -22.95 -5.38 -22.65
CA ALA A 19 -24.22 -4.72 -22.94
C ALA A 19 -24.09 -3.59 -24.00
N TRP A 20 -22.88 -3.06 -24.15
CA TRP A 20 -22.56 -2.03 -25.15
C TRP A 20 -21.16 -2.23 -25.71
N PRO A 21 -20.96 -3.19 -26.66
CA PRO A 21 -19.65 -3.64 -27.15
C PRO A 21 -18.81 -2.53 -27.79
N GLU A 22 -19.43 -1.55 -28.44
CA GLU A 22 -18.74 -0.45 -29.12
C GLU A 22 -18.05 0.49 -28.12
N MET A 23 -18.65 0.66 -26.94
CA MET A 23 -18.10 1.52 -25.88
C MET A 23 -17.26 0.75 -24.89
N PHE A 24 -17.67 -0.47 -24.58
CA PHE A 24 -17.06 -1.36 -23.59
C PHE A 24 -16.77 -2.73 -24.19
N PRO A 25 -15.77 -2.86 -25.07
CA PRO A 25 -15.34 -4.17 -25.56
C PRO A 25 -14.78 -5.00 -24.39
N VAL A 26 -14.80 -6.34 -24.52
CA VAL A 26 -14.41 -7.28 -23.47
C VAL A 26 -13.07 -6.91 -22.83
N LYS A 27 -12.06 -6.62 -23.65
CA LYS A 27 -10.72 -6.23 -23.17
C LYS A 27 -10.78 -5.00 -22.24
N ARG A 28 -11.55 -3.98 -22.60
CA ARG A 28 -11.71 -2.79 -21.75
C ARG A 28 -12.42 -3.09 -20.44
N ILE A 29 -13.40 -3.99 -20.47
CA ILE A 29 -14.12 -4.43 -19.26
C ILE A 29 -13.18 -5.19 -18.32
N GLU A 30 -12.30 -6.05 -18.85
CA GLU A 30 -11.27 -6.74 -18.09
C GLU A 30 -10.29 -5.75 -17.47
N GLU A 31 -9.78 -4.80 -18.26
CA GLU A 31 -8.89 -3.74 -17.76
C GLU A 31 -9.56 -2.90 -16.65
N MET A 32 -10.84 -2.60 -16.77
CA MET A 32 -11.61 -1.89 -15.74
C MET A 32 -11.74 -2.75 -14.48
N ARG A 33 -12.12 -4.04 -14.61
CA ARG A 33 -12.22 -4.98 -13.49
C ARG A 33 -10.90 -5.06 -12.72
N ASP A 34 -9.80 -5.17 -13.45
CA ASP A 34 -8.46 -5.26 -12.90
C ASP A 34 -7.97 -3.96 -12.23
N SER A 35 -8.50 -2.81 -12.66
CA SER A 35 -8.07 -1.52 -12.12
C SER A 35 -8.83 -1.11 -10.85
N VAL A 36 -10.13 -1.48 -10.76
CA VAL A 36 -10.98 -1.04 -9.62
C VAL A 36 -11.23 -2.15 -8.59
N GLY A 37 -10.84 -3.39 -8.90
CA GLY A 37 -11.08 -4.56 -8.05
C GLY A 37 -12.50 -5.11 -8.10
N HIS A 38 -12.65 -6.36 -7.64
CA HIS A 38 -13.91 -7.11 -7.78
C HIS A 38 -15.11 -6.39 -7.16
N ARG A 39 -14.98 -5.91 -5.93
CA ARG A 39 -16.08 -5.28 -5.19
C ARG A 39 -16.62 -4.03 -5.89
N HIS A 40 -15.73 -3.11 -6.29
CA HIS A 40 -16.12 -1.89 -7.00
C HIS A 40 -16.66 -2.19 -8.39
N PHE A 41 -16.07 -3.15 -9.10
CA PHE A 41 -16.57 -3.59 -10.40
C PHE A 41 -18.00 -4.13 -10.29
N MET A 42 -18.25 -5.02 -9.33
CA MET A 42 -19.59 -5.56 -9.10
C MET A 42 -20.61 -4.48 -8.72
N ALA A 43 -20.24 -3.57 -7.82
CA ALA A 43 -21.14 -2.51 -7.38
C ALA A 43 -21.46 -1.49 -8.47
N GLN A 44 -20.43 -1.00 -9.19
CA GLN A 44 -20.58 0.13 -10.13
C GLN A 44 -20.88 -0.30 -11.56
N MET A 45 -20.28 -1.42 -12.03
CA MET A 45 -20.41 -1.86 -13.42
C MET A 45 -21.43 -2.95 -13.59
N MET A 46 -21.54 -3.88 -12.63
CA MET A 46 -22.54 -4.94 -12.65
C MET A 46 -23.83 -4.55 -11.91
N LEU A 47 -23.86 -3.38 -11.25
CA LEU A 47 -24.99 -2.87 -10.46
C LEU A 47 -25.47 -3.86 -9.37
N GLN A 48 -24.52 -4.64 -8.85
CA GLN A 48 -24.70 -5.63 -7.80
C GLN A 48 -23.80 -5.27 -6.60
N ALA A 49 -24.40 -4.88 -5.49
CA ALA A 49 -23.66 -4.64 -4.26
C ALA A 49 -23.11 -5.98 -3.74
N VAL A 50 -21.80 -6.05 -3.57
CA VAL A 50 -21.15 -7.14 -2.82
C VAL A 50 -21.15 -6.75 -1.36
N PRO A 51 -21.82 -7.49 -0.48
CA PRO A 51 -21.82 -7.19 0.94
C PRO A 51 -20.39 -7.21 1.49
N PRO A 52 -19.99 -6.23 2.30
CA PRO A 52 -18.64 -6.16 2.90
C PRO A 52 -18.25 -7.44 3.66
N GLU A 53 -19.23 -8.14 4.26
CA GLU A 53 -19.02 -9.37 5.02
C GLU A 53 -18.41 -10.53 4.20
N ARG A 54 -18.49 -10.45 2.88
CA ARG A 54 -17.95 -11.46 1.97
C ARG A 54 -16.57 -11.13 1.46
N THR A 55 -16.09 -9.92 1.70
CA THR A 55 -14.76 -9.49 1.29
C THR A 55 -13.75 -9.85 2.37
N ARG A 56 -12.78 -10.68 2.05
CA ARG A 56 -11.69 -11.10 2.93
C ARG A 56 -10.36 -10.92 2.23
N LEU A 57 -9.33 -10.60 3.01
CA LEU A 57 -7.97 -10.51 2.52
C LEU A 57 -7.28 -11.87 2.68
N ASP A 58 -7.58 -12.81 1.77
CA ASP A 58 -7.00 -14.15 1.82
C ASP A 58 -5.49 -14.10 1.52
N PRO A 59 -4.61 -14.39 2.51
CA PRO A 59 -3.16 -14.42 2.27
C PRO A 59 -2.74 -15.54 1.30
N GLY A 60 -3.58 -16.54 1.06
CA GLY A 60 -3.34 -17.58 0.07
C GLY A 60 -3.36 -17.06 -1.37
N ALA A 61 -3.92 -15.88 -1.61
CA ALA A 61 -3.91 -15.22 -2.92
C ALA A 61 -2.62 -14.42 -3.19
N LEU A 62 -1.74 -14.24 -2.19
CA LEU A 62 -0.44 -13.60 -2.36
C LEU A 62 0.48 -14.44 -3.27
N GLN A 63 1.18 -13.76 -4.15
CA GLN A 63 2.24 -14.37 -4.96
C GLN A 63 3.57 -14.24 -4.23
N PHE A 64 4.14 -15.34 -3.74
CA PHE A 64 5.40 -15.29 -3.01
C PHE A 64 6.60 -15.25 -3.94
N TYR A 65 7.63 -14.48 -3.55
CA TYR A 65 8.93 -14.44 -4.22
C TYR A 65 10.06 -14.46 -3.17
N ASP A 66 11.25 -14.92 -3.61
CA ASP A 66 12.45 -15.00 -2.79
C ASP A 66 13.62 -14.38 -3.56
N ALA A 67 13.72 -13.04 -3.48
CA ALA A 67 14.76 -12.28 -4.14
C ALA A 67 14.99 -10.94 -3.45
N GLU A 68 16.24 -10.49 -3.40
CA GLU A 68 16.60 -9.17 -2.93
C GLU A 68 16.54 -8.12 -4.06
N PHE A 69 16.39 -6.86 -3.68
CA PHE A 69 16.33 -5.77 -4.65
C PHE A 69 17.72 -5.44 -5.21
N ASP A 70 17.85 -5.53 -6.52
CA ASP A 70 19.02 -5.07 -7.25
C ASP A 70 18.92 -3.56 -7.52
N ALA A 71 19.58 -2.76 -6.68
CA ALA A 71 19.57 -1.32 -6.78
C ALA A 71 20.29 -0.80 -8.04
N ALA A 72 21.31 -1.53 -8.55
CA ALA A 72 22.06 -1.11 -9.73
C ALA A 72 21.20 -1.10 -10.99
N HIS A 73 20.27 -2.04 -11.10
CA HIS A 73 19.41 -2.19 -12.27
C HIS A 73 17.93 -1.88 -11.98
N CYS A 74 17.59 -1.51 -10.73
CA CYS A 74 16.22 -1.36 -10.26
C CYS A 74 15.36 -2.59 -10.56
N ARG A 75 15.85 -3.80 -10.22
CA ARG A 75 15.15 -5.06 -10.48
C ARG A 75 14.83 -5.81 -9.20
N LEU A 76 13.70 -6.50 -9.19
CA LEU A 76 13.28 -7.39 -8.13
C LEU A 76 12.53 -8.57 -8.73
N ALA A 77 12.90 -9.81 -8.35
CA ALA A 77 12.27 -11.03 -8.85
C ALA A 77 12.13 -11.05 -10.40
N GLY A 78 13.17 -10.58 -11.11
CA GLY A 78 13.18 -10.52 -12.58
C GLY A 78 12.43 -9.33 -13.21
N ALA A 79 11.56 -8.63 -12.48
CA ALA A 79 10.82 -7.48 -12.97
C ALA A 79 11.58 -6.15 -12.72
N ARG A 80 11.32 -5.14 -13.56
CA ARG A 80 11.85 -3.79 -13.36
C ARG A 80 10.94 -3.01 -12.42
N MET A 81 11.51 -2.47 -11.36
CA MET A 81 10.79 -1.61 -10.44
C MET A 81 10.85 -0.15 -10.89
N THR A 82 9.72 0.52 -10.85
CA THR A 82 9.56 1.95 -11.24
C THR A 82 9.46 2.86 -10.03
N GLY A 83 9.02 2.32 -8.90
CA GLY A 83 8.85 3.06 -7.68
C GLY A 83 9.02 2.23 -6.43
N LEU A 84 9.21 2.91 -5.31
CA LEU A 84 9.17 2.32 -3.98
C LEU A 84 8.34 3.18 -3.03
N ALA A 85 7.71 2.53 -2.06
CA ALA A 85 7.05 3.16 -0.92
C ALA A 85 7.68 2.60 0.36
N ALA A 86 8.35 3.45 1.12
CA ALA A 86 8.74 3.18 2.50
C ALA A 86 7.81 3.99 3.41
N TYR A 87 7.07 3.32 4.26
CA TYR A 87 5.98 3.90 5.03
C TYR A 87 6.06 3.45 6.48
N TRP A 88 5.85 4.36 7.41
CA TRP A 88 5.73 4.07 8.83
C TRP A 88 4.38 4.57 9.35
N ASP A 89 3.60 3.64 9.86
CA ASP A 89 2.39 3.88 10.65
C ASP A 89 2.75 3.79 12.12
N PRO A 90 2.88 4.93 12.83
CA PRO A 90 3.36 4.95 14.19
C PRO A 90 2.24 4.78 15.21
N SER A 91 2.53 4.01 16.25
CA SER A 91 1.74 3.96 17.47
C SER A 91 2.64 4.15 18.69
N THR A 92 2.13 3.89 19.90
CA THR A 92 2.95 3.92 21.11
C THR A 92 4.04 2.85 21.10
N GLY A 93 3.89 1.79 20.28
CA GLY A 93 4.83 0.68 20.17
C GLY A 93 4.86 -0.26 21.37
N ARG A 94 4.01 -0.06 22.39
CA ARG A 94 3.95 -0.91 23.57
C ARG A 94 3.25 -2.23 23.27
N ARG A 95 3.64 -3.32 23.94
CA ARG A 95 3.14 -4.68 23.68
C ARG A 95 1.62 -4.86 23.73
N LYS A 96 0.91 -3.99 24.45
CA LYS A 96 -0.55 -4.07 24.66
C LYS A 96 -1.32 -2.92 23.96
N SER A 97 -0.64 -2.13 23.14
CA SER A 97 -1.26 -1.06 22.33
C SER A 97 -1.30 -1.45 20.88
N ASP A 98 -1.91 -0.59 20.05
CA ASP A 98 -1.84 -0.70 18.59
C ASP A 98 -0.40 -0.83 18.12
N GLY A 99 -0.17 -1.63 17.09
CA GLY A 99 1.15 -1.90 16.54
C GLY A 99 1.72 -0.68 15.81
N SER A 100 3.02 -0.46 15.99
CA SER A 100 3.76 0.50 15.16
C SER A 100 4.45 -0.27 14.05
N VAL A 101 4.21 0.07 12.79
CA VAL A 101 4.59 -0.78 11.66
C VAL A 101 5.30 -0.01 10.56
N CYS A 102 6.50 -0.49 10.15
CA CYS A 102 7.19 -0.05 8.95
C CYS A 102 6.94 -1.01 7.79
N VAL A 103 6.73 -0.46 6.61
CA VAL A 103 6.44 -1.21 5.38
C VAL A 103 7.35 -0.75 4.25
N LEU A 104 7.88 -1.70 3.48
CA LEU A 104 8.60 -1.46 2.24
C LEU A 104 7.92 -2.17 1.09
N ILE A 105 7.50 -1.40 0.09
CA ILE A 105 6.86 -1.90 -1.14
C ILE A 105 7.61 -1.38 -2.35
N TYR A 106 7.95 -2.26 -3.27
CA TYR A 106 8.39 -1.90 -4.61
C TYR A 106 7.21 -1.95 -5.58
N ARG A 107 7.25 -1.10 -6.61
CA ARG A 107 6.19 -0.98 -7.61
C ARG A 107 6.72 -1.20 -9.02
N ASP A 108 6.00 -2.03 -9.78
CA ASP A 108 6.09 -2.10 -11.24
C ASP A 108 4.79 -1.51 -11.80
N ASP A 109 4.81 -0.20 -12.08
CA ASP A 109 3.62 0.50 -12.56
C ASP A 109 3.21 0.06 -13.97
N GLY A 110 4.17 -0.40 -14.80
CA GLY A 110 3.89 -0.91 -16.14
C GLY A 110 3.01 -2.16 -16.11
N ALA A 111 3.29 -3.08 -15.20
CA ALA A 111 2.50 -4.30 -14.99
C ALA A 111 1.45 -4.14 -13.89
N ARG A 112 1.33 -2.97 -13.27
CA ARG A 112 0.43 -2.69 -12.13
C ARG A 112 0.61 -3.68 -10.99
N ARG A 113 1.87 -4.02 -10.65
CA ARG A 113 2.23 -4.96 -9.60
C ARG A 113 2.83 -4.23 -8.41
N ALA A 114 2.53 -4.74 -7.21
CA ALA A 114 3.15 -4.30 -5.97
C ALA A 114 3.87 -5.47 -5.30
N TYR A 115 5.08 -5.23 -4.81
CA TYR A 115 5.95 -6.21 -4.19
C TYR A 115 6.18 -5.80 -2.74
N LEU A 116 5.44 -6.42 -1.82
CA LEU A 116 5.60 -6.25 -0.38
C LEU A 116 6.89 -6.93 0.05
N HIS A 117 7.93 -6.15 0.27
CA HIS A 117 9.29 -6.64 0.47
C HIS A 117 9.61 -6.87 1.94
N ASP A 118 9.22 -5.93 2.81
CA ASP A 118 9.40 -6.09 4.25
C ASP A 118 8.26 -5.39 5.01
N VAL A 119 7.88 -5.99 6.15
CA VAL A 119 6.93 -5.44 7.12
C VAL A 119 7.50 -5.68 8.51
N ARG A 120 7.83 -4.59 9.20
CA ARG A 120 8.45 -4.65 10.52
C ARG A 120 7.56 -4.05 11.59
N TYR A 121 7.19 -4.87 12.54
CA TYR A 121 6.48 -4.44 13.75
C TYR A 121 7.49 -3.92 14.76
N LEU A 122 7.34 -2.67 15.17
CA LEU A 122 8.22 -2.00 16.11
C LEU A 122 7.67 -2.16 17.51
N VAL A 123 8.34 -2.98 18.31
CA VAL A 123 7.95 -3.23 19.69
C VAL A 123 9.00 -2.60 20.60
N VAL A 124 8.54 -1.74 21.52
CA VAL A 124 9.37 -1.10 22.53
C VAL A 124 9.01 -1.68 23.91
N ASP A 125 9.99 -1.84 24.77
CA ASP A 125 9.76 -2.33 26.12
C ASP A 125 8.90 -1.34 26.93
N ASP A 126 7.98 -1.87 27.74
CA ASP A 126 7.03 -1.05 28.52
C ASP A 126 7.72 -0.09 29.50
N GLY A 127 8.96 -0.40 29.92
CA GLY A 127 9.79 0.41 30.80
C GLY A 127 10.68 1.43 30.11
N ASP A 128 10.68 1.51 28.78
CA ASP A 128 11.51 2.48 28.06
C ASP A 128 11.05 3.92 28.34
N ALA A 129 11.98 4.77 28.78
CA ALA A 129 11.72 6.16 29.12
C ALA A 129 11.47 7.03 27.87
N HIS A 130 11.96 6.60 26.71
CA HIS A 130 11.90 7.35 25.45
C HIS A 130 11.39 6.50 24.27
N PRO A 131 10.17 5.93 24.37
CA PRO A 131 9.68 4.94 23.42
C PRO A 131 9.62 5.47 21.97
N LEU A 132 9.31 6.75 21.76
CA LEU A 132 9.26 7.34 20.42
C LEU A 132 10.65 7.48 19.79
N SER A 133 11.65 7.90 20.56
CA SER A 133 13.05 7.96 20.09
C SER A 133 13.56 6.57 19.77
N ARG A 134 13.20 5.56 20.59
CA ARG A 134 13.57 4.17 20.37
C ARG A 134 12.97 3.63 19.07
N GLN A 135 11.71 3.93 18.80
CA GLN A 135 11.09 3.59 17.51
C GLN A 135 11.79 4.27 16.34
N CYS A 136 12.16 5.56 16.47
CA CYS A 136 12.93 6.25 15.44
C CYS A 136 14.27 5.56 15.16
N ASP A 137 14.96 5.06 16.19
CA ASP A 137 16.19 4.28 16.00
C ASP A 137 15.92 2.98 15.22
N MET A 138 14.87 2.24 15.57
CA MET A 138 14.47 1.01 14.86
C MET A 138 14.08 1.28 13.41
N VAL A 139 13.43 2.42 13.14
CA VAL A 139 13.09 2.85 11.77
C VAL A 139 14.35 3.19 10.98
N LEU A 140 15.34 3.85 11.60
CA LEU A 140 16.63 4.12 10.95
C LEU A 140 17.39 2.82 10.65
N ASP A 141 17.32 1.82 11.52
CA ASP A 141 17.89 0.50 11.26
C ASP A 141 17.20 -0.21 10.09
N PHE A 142 15.87 -0.13 10.02
CA PHE A 142 15.10 -0.61 8.86
C PHE A 142 15.50 0.10 7.56
N MET A 143 15.62 1.42 7.60
CA MET A 143 16.06 2.21 6.44
C MET A 143 17.48 1.85 6.02
N HIS A 144 18.38 1.69 6.97
CA HIS A 144 19.77 1.30 6.68
C HIS A 144 19.86 -0.10 6.05
N GLN A 145 19.11 -1.06 6.60
CA GLN A 145 19.06 -2.43 6.07
C GLN A 145 18.67 -2.49 4.59
N HIS A 146 17.77 -1.60 4.16
CA HIS A 146 17.24 -1.56 2.80
C HIS A 146 17.82 -0.43 1.93
N ASP A 147 18.91 0.21 2.36
CA ASP A 147 19.54 1.38 1.71
C ASP A 147 18.53 2.49 1.35
N LEU A 148 17.60 2.77 2.26
CA LEU A 148 16.56 3.78 2.08
C LEU A 148 17.03 5.13 2.59
N ARG A 149 16.79 6.18 1.81
CA ARG A 149 17.04 7.58 2.20
C ARG A 149 15.75 8.37 2.41
N ARG A 150 14.60 7.78 2.14
CA ARG A 150 13.30 8.42 2.23
C ARG A 150 12.31 7.52 2.92
N ILE A 151 11.46 8.11 3.77
CA ILE A 151 10.36 7.42 4.42
C ILE A 151 9.16 8.36 4.54
N ALA A 152 7.98 7.83 4.34
CA ALA A 152 6.73 8.50 4.68
C ALA A 152 6.32 8.13 6.10
N ILE A 153 5.91 9.09 6.89
CA ILE A 153 5.42 8.88 8.26
C ILE A 153 3.97 9.35 8.32
N GLU A 154 3.08 8.48 8.78
CA GLU A 154 1.72 8.91 9.11
C GLU A 154 1.76 9.84 10.33
N THR A 155 1.23 11.05 10.17
CA THR A 155 1.32 12.10 11.19
C THR A 155 -0.01 12.37 11.87
N ASN A 156 -0.93 11.41 11.86
CA ASN A 156 -2.15 11.47 12.64
C ASN A 156 -1.83 11.22 14.12
N GLY A 157 -2.50 11.92 15.01
CA GLY A 157 -2.36 11.72 16.46
C GLY A 157 -0.90 11.82 16.95
N ILE A 158 -0.39 10.72 17.51
CA ILE A 158 0.97 10.63 18.07
C ILE A 158 2.04 10.85 17.00
N GLY A 159 1.76 10.55 15.75
CA GLY A 159 2.67 10.71 14.61
C GLY A 159 3.09 12.17 14.36
N ASN A 160 2.38 13.15 14.89
CA ASN A 160 2.66 14.57 14.66
C ASN A 160 4.06 15.00 15.11
N ALA A 161 4.54 14.49 16.25
CA ALA A 161 5.84 14.84 16.82
C ALA A 161 7.01 14.04 16.19
N LEU A 162 6.71 12.88 15.58
CA LEU A 162 7.73 11.94 15.13
C LEU A 162 8.67 12.47 14.05
N PRO A 163 8.27 13.31 13.08
CA PRO A 163 9.20 13.86 12.11
C PRO A 163 10.33 14.70 12.72
N GLU A 164 10.08 15.40 13.84
CA GLU A 164 11.11 16.17 14.54
C GLU A 164 12.01 15.26 15.34
N ILE A 165 11.44 14.35 16.14
CA ILE A 165 12.19 13.34 16.88
C ILE A 165 13.08 12.53 15.94
N MET A 166 12.55 12.11 14.79
CA MET A 166 13.28 11.34 13.78
C MET A 166 14.47 12.12 13.22
N ARG A 167 14.33 13.43 12.97
CA ARG A 167 15.46 14.27 12.52
C ARG A 167 16.54 14.37 13.58
N ASP A 168 16.17 14.54 14.85
CA ASP A 168 17.12 14.62 15.96
C ASP A 168 17.88 13.31 16.15
N VAL A 169 17.15 12.17 16.08
CA VAL A 169 17.78 10.84 16.16
C VAL A 169 18.70 10.61 14.96
N ALA A 170 18.25 10.93 13.73
CA ALA A 170 19.05 10.81 12.53
C ALA A 170 20.33 11.67 12.59
N ALA A 171 20.23 12.92 13.07
CA ALA A 171 21.38 13.80 13.23
C ALA A 171 22.41 13.22 14.21
N ARG A 172 21.97 12.69 15.35
CA ARG A 172 22.87 12.02 16.33
C ARG A 172 23.58 10.80 15.73
N ARG A 173 22.94 10.10 14.78
CA ARG A 173 23.51 8.93 14.08
C ARG A 173 24.30 9.29 12.82
N GLY A 174 24.40 10.59 12.46
CA GLY A 174 25.01 11.02 11.20
C GLY A 174 24.26 10.53 9.96
N ALA A 175 22.98 10.17 10.09
CA ALA A 175 22.14 9.69 9.00
C ALA A 175 21.42 10.85 8.31
N ASN A 176 21.41 10.84 6.97
CA ASN A 176 20.66 11.81 6.17
C ASN A 176 19.38 11.16 5.65
N VAL A 177 18.22 11.58 6.20
CA VAL A 177 16.92 11.01 5.87
C VAL A 177 15.94 12.10 5.41
N TYR A 178 15.20 11.80 4.34
CA TYR A 178 14.10 12.62 3.89
C TYR A 178 12.80 12.06 4.45
N ILE A 179 12.04 12.88 5.17
CA ILE A 179 10.79 12.52 5.81
C ILE A 179 9.63 13.18 5.09
N GLN A 180 8.73 12.38 4.55
CA GLN A 180 7.46 12.84 3.99
C GLN A 180 6.35 12.66 5.04
N LYS A 181 5.64 13.72 5.37
CA LYS A 181 4.47 13.66 6.26
C LYS A 181 3.25 13.22 5.46
N ILE A 182 2.51 12.25 5.97
CA ILE A 182 1.24 11.78 5.40
C ILE A 182 0.14 11.97 6.44
N ILE A 183 -0.99 12.50 6.01
CA ILE A 183 -2.21 12.61 6.82
C ILE A 183 -3.29 11.77 6.15
N ASN A 184 -3.80 10.78 6.87
CA ASN A 184 -4.91 9.97 6.41
C ASN A 184 -6.22 10.46 7.04
N THR A 185 -7.20 10.77 6.18
CA THR A 185 -8.53 11.23 6.59
C THR A 185 -9.65 10.27 6.17
N ARG A 186 -9.32 9.22 5.42
CA ARG A 186 -10.28 8.22 4.96
C ARG A 186 -10.58 7.22 6.07
N ASN A 187 -11.80 6.66 6.02
CA ASN A 187 -12.16 5.53 6.85
C ASN A 187 -11.19 4.35 6.64
N LYS A 188 -10.73 3.73 7.74
CA LYS A 188 -9.69 2.69 7.75
C LYS A 188 -10.08 1.47 6.92
N GLU A 189 -11.29 0.94 7.15
CA GLU A 189 -11.78 -0.27 6.49
C GLU A 189 -11.89 -0.07 4.97
N THR A 190 -12.39 1.09 4.55
CA THR A 190 -12.47 1.46 3.13
C THR A 190 -11.07 1.60 2.53
N ARG A 191 -10.13 2.22 3.25
CA ARG A 191 -8.73 2.39 2.82
C ARG A 191 -8.06 1.05 2.60
N ILE A 192 -8.19 0.13 3.53
CA ILE A 192 -7.63 -1.22 3.45
C ILE A 192 -8.18 -1.98 2.25
N LEU A 193 -9.49 -1.99 2.07
CA LEU A 193 -10.12 -2.66 0.93
C LEU A 193 -9.68 -2.06 -0.40
N ASP A 194 -9.77 -0.75 -0.55
CA ASP A 194 -9.47 -0.06 -1.81
C ASP A 194 -8.00 -0.22 -2.23
N ALA A 195 -7.09 -0.34 -1.26
CA ALA A 195 -5.66 -0.50 -1.53
C ALA A 195 -5.26 -1.95 -1.85
N ILE A 196 -5.77 -2.92 -1.09
CA ILE A 196 -5.25 -4.30 -1.10
C ILE A 196 -6.08 -5.21 -2.00
N GLU A 197 -7.42 -5.17 -1.91
CA GLU A 197 -8.31 -6.09 -2.62
C GLU A 197 -8.05 -6.15 -4.13
N PRO A 198 -7.91 -5.02 -4.87
CA PRO A 198 -7.70 -5.07 -6.32
C PRO A 198 -6.43 -5.79 -6.74
N LEU A 199 -5.34 -5.59 -5.98
CA LEU A 199 -4.05 -6.23 -6.25
C LEU A 199 -4.07 -7.71 -5.86
N LEU A 200 -4.69 -8.03 -4.73
CA LEU A 200 -4.76 -9.39 -4.20
C LEU A 200 -5.63 -10.29 -5.09
N THR A 201 -6.83 -9.84 -5.45
CA THR A 201 -7.78 -10.63 -6.26
C THR A 201 -7.35 -10.83 -7.71
N THR A 202 -6.47 -9.96 -8.22
CA THR A 202 -5.92 -10.07 -9.58
C THR A 202 -4.55 -10.75 -9.63
N GLY A 203 -4.04 -11.26 -8.48
CA GLY A 203 -2.72 -11.88 -8.39
C GLY A 203 -1.55 -10.91 -8.65
N ARG A 204 -1.75 -9.61 -8.38
CA ARG A 204 -0.76 -8.54 -8.61
C ARG A 204 -0.09 -8.05 -7.33
N LEU A 205 -0.46 -8.62 -6.17
CA LEU A 205 0.21 -8.39 -4.90
C LEU A 205 1.19 -9.53 -4.64
N PHE A 206 2.47 -9.19 -4.68
CA PHE A 206 3.56 -10.10 -4.37
C PHE A 206 4.04 -9.86 -2.94
N ALA A 207 4.49 -10.91 -2.27
CA ALA A 207 5.04 -10.82 -0.92
C ALA A 207 6.37 -11.60 -0.85
N HIS A 208 7.38 -11.04 -0.19
CA HIS A 208 8.62 -11.75 0.04
C HIS A 208 8.38 -12.94 0.97
N THR A 209 9.04 -14.08 0.71
CA THR A 209 8.91 -15.32 1.52
C THR A 209 9.17 -15.10 3.01
N ARG A 210 10.01 -14.12 3.39
CA ARG A 210 10.25 -13.73 4.79
C ARG A 210 9.00 -13.34 5.56
N LEU A 211 7.92 -12.95 4.86
CA LEU A 211 6.67 -12.51 5.47
C LEU A 211 5.71 -13.66 5.79
N GLN A 212 5.96 -14.89 5.32
CA GLN A 212 5.06 -16.04 5.51
C GLN A 212 4.76 -16.35 6.99
N GLY A 213 5.74 -16.12 7.89
CA GLY A 213 5.57 -16.31 9.32
C GLY A 213 5.30 -15.02 10.11
N SER A 214 5.07 -13.89 9.43
CA SER A 214 4.88 -12.61 10.09
C SER A 214 3.44 -12.46 10.64
N PRO A 215 3.21 -11.57 11.62
CA PRO A 215 1.87 -11.25 12.12
C PRO A 215 0.91 -10.81 11.02
N LEU A 216 1.41 -10.18 9.94
CA LEU A 216 0.62 -9.73 8.81
C LEU A 216 -0.27 -10.83 8.20
N MET A 217 0.25 -12.07 8.13
CA MET A 217 -0.54 -13.18 7.58
C MET A 217 -1.74 -13.52 8.47
N ALA A 218 -1.57 -13.48 9.78
CA ALA A 218 -2.64 -13.70 10.74
C ALA A 218 -3.66 -12.54 10.71
N GLU A 219 -3.20 -11.31 10.60
CA GLU A 219 -4.05 -10.13 10.45
C GLU A 219 -4.91 -10.24 9.18
N MET A 220 -4.32 -10.58 8.03
CA MET A 220 -5.05 -10.77 6.78
C MET A 220 -6.13 -11.84 6.90
N MET A 221 -5.82 -12.98 7.54
CA MET A 221 -6.78 -14.07 7.76
C MET A 221 -7.95 -13.68 8.67
N GLY A 222 -7.67 -12.91 9.71
CA GLY A 222 -8.66 -12.49 10.72
C GLY A 222 -9.43 -11.22 10.38
N TRP A 223 -9.00 -10.50 9.36
CA TRP A 223 -9.59 -9.20 9.05
C TRP A 223 -10.97 -9.28 8.39
N SER A 224 -11.85 -8.38 8.81
CA SER A 224 -13.17 -8.18 8.22
C SER A 224 -13.53 -6.69 8.25
N PRO A 225 -14.15 -6.14 7.20
CA PRO A 225 -14.58 -4.74 7.17
C PRO A 225 -15.73 -4.43 8.16
N LEU A 226 -16.36 -5.42 8.77
CA LEU A 226 -17.39 -5.24 9.81
C LEU A 226 -16.85 -5.23 11.24
N GLY A 227 -15.56 -5.32 11.39
CA GLY A 227 -14.85 -5.35 12.66
C GLY A 227 -13.80 -6.46 12.66
N ALA A 228 -12.55 -6.08 12.85
CA ALA A 228 -11.48 -7.03 13.02
C ALA A 228 -11.63 -7.70 14.39
N THR A 229 -11.43 -9.02 14.44
CA THR A 229 -11.38 -9.78 15.69
C THR A 229 -10.00 -9.75 16.34
N GLY A 230 -9.07 -8.97 15.79
CA GLY A 230 -7.67 -8.87 16.20
C GLY A 230 -7.01 -7.56 15.76
N HIS A 231 -5.68 -7.53 15.84
CA HIS A 231 -4.89 -6.41 15.34
C HIS A 231 -4.94 -6.37 13.81
N ASP A 232 -4.92 -5.17 13.26
CA ASP A 232 -4.92 -4.89 11.81
C ASP A 232 -3.92 -3.80 11.41
N ASP A 233 -2.95 -3.54 12.29
CA ASP A 233 -1.97 -2.46 12.14
C ASP A 233 -1.05 -2.68 10.94
N GLY A 234 -0.62 -3.92 10.72
CA GLY A 234 0.19 -4.28 9.56
C GLY A 234 -0.54 -4.09 8.24
N ILE A 235 -1.81 -4.52 8.19
CA ILE A 235 -2.65 -4.35 6.99
C ILE A 235 -2.90 -2.87 6.72
N ASP A 236 -3.12 -2.08 7.76
CA ASP A 236 -3.34 -0.64 7.63
C ASP A 236 -2.10 0.08 7.13
N ALA A 237 -0.93 -0.23 7.68
CA ALA A 237 0.35 0.28 7.20
C ALA A 237 0.63 -0.13 5.73
N VAL A 238 0.30 -1.36 5.34
CA VAL A 238 0.39 -1.83 3.94
C VAL A 238 -0.54 -1.02 3.05
N ALA A 239 -1.78 -0.78 3.47
CA ALA A 239 -2.74 0.05 2.72
C ALA A 239 -2.22 1.49 2.56
N GLY A 240 -1.69 2.09 3.63
CA GLY A 240 -1.06 3.41 3.59
C GLY A 240 0.11 3.47 2.59
N ALA A 241 0.99 2.48 2.61
CA ALA A 241 2.11 2.37 1.68
C ALA A 241 1.68 2.19 0.22
N LEU A 242 0.61 1.42 -0.04
CA LEU A 242 0.06 1.23 -1.38
C LEU A 242 -0.60 2.48 -1.94
N MET A 243 -1.22 3.30 -1.09
CA MET A 243 -1.96 4.50 -1.51
C MET A 243 -1.08 5.74 -1.64
N MET A 244 0.10 5.78 -1.00
CA MET A 244 1.00 6.91 -1.17
C MET A 244 1.56 6.99 -2.59
N THR A 245 1.91 8.19 -3.04
CA THR A 245 2.68 8.36 -4.28
C THR A 245 4.08 7.76 -4.08
N PRO A 246 4.47 6.75 -4.87
CA PRO A 246 5.76 6.09 -4.68
C PRO A 246 6.91 7.01 -5.07
N TYR A 247 8.05 6.82 -4.42
CA TYR A 247 9.29 7.44 -4.86
C TYR A 247 9.78 6.78 -6.14
N VAL A 248 10.09 7.61 -7.14
CA VAL A 248 10.57 7.11 -8.44
C VAL A 248 11.95 6.46 -8.28
N LEU A 249 12.08 5.22 -8.74
CA LEU A 249 13.34 4.50 -8.81
C LEU A 249 14.05 4.78 -10.14
N ARG A 250 15.35 5.07 -10.04
CA ARG A 250 16.23 5.24 -11.21
C ARG A 250 17.54 4.52 -10.94
N PRO A 251 18.09 3.81 -11.96
CA PRO A 251 19.43 3.24 -11.83
C PRO A 251 20.46 4.32 -11.51
N PRO A 252 21.50 4.02 -10.74
CA PRO A 252 22.62 4.94 -10.51
C PRO A 252 23.20 5.42 -11.86
N GLY A 253 23.48 6.73 -11.96
CA GLY A 253 24.01 7.32 -13.18
C GLY A 253 23.01 7.59 -14.31
N ALA A 254 21.74 7.29 -14.12
CA ALA A 254 20.68 7.67 -15.07
C ALA A 254 20.61 9.19 -15.21
N ALA A 255 20.82 9.71 -16.41
CA ALA A 255 20.76 11.15 -16.68
C ALA A 255 19.36 11.68 -16.37
N ILE A 256 19.28 12.74 -15.57
CA ILE A 256 18.05 13.52 -15.39
C ILE A 256 17.85 14.28 -16.70
N ARG A 257 16.89 13.84 -17.53
CA ARG A 257 16.47 14.65 -18.67
C ARG A 257 15.69 15.84 -18.09
N PRO A 258 16.17 17.10 -18.30
CA PRO A 258 15.38 18.24 -17.87
C PRO A 258 14.08 18.24 -18.65
N PHE A 259 12.97 18.39 -17.96
CA PHE A 259 11.68 18.59 -18.60
C PHE A 259 11.64 20.06 -19.04
N ALA A 260 11.78 20.31 -20.33
CA ALA A 260 11.50 21.60 -20.89
C ALA A 260 9.98 21.72 -21.10
N ALA A 261 9.29 22.44 -20.23
CA ALA A 261 7.91 22.84 -20.46
C ALA A 261 7.91 23.79 -21.66
N ASN A 262 7.17 23.41 -22.71
CA ASN A 262 6.96 24.30 -23.86
C ASN A 262 5.91 25.34 -23.45
N THR A 263 6.37 26.48 -22.91
CA THR A 263 5.54 27.58 -22.42
C THR A 263 5.19 28.54 -23.57
N ASN A 264 4.70 28.03 -24.67
CA ASN A 264 4.09 28.87 -25.69
C ASN A 264 2.67 29.29 -25.26
N PHE A 265 2.57 30.07 -24.18
CA PHE A 265 1.39 30.89 -23.94
C PHE A 265 1.48 32.13 -24.85
N LYS A 266 0.70 32.14 -25.92
CA LYS A 266 0.34 33.39 -26.59
C LYS A 266 -0.70 34.08 -25.71
N ILE A 267 -0.36 35.28 -25.22
CA ILE A 267 -1.28 36.25 -24.58
C ILE A 267 -2.19 36.79 -25.67
#